data_16afc6753a5e85161cf920e4c4f4d28b
#
_entry.id   16afc6753a5e85161cf920e4c4f4d28b
#
_cell.length_a   1.000
_cell.length_b   1.000
_cell.length_c   1.000
_cell.angle_alpha   90.00
_cell.angle_beta   90.00
_cell.angle_gamma   90.00
#
_symmetry.space_group_name_H-M   'P 1'
#
loop_
_entity.id
_entity.type
_entity.pdbx_description
1 polymer ?
#
loop_
_entity_poly.entity_id
_entity_poly.type
_entity_poly.pdbx_seq_one_letter_code
_entity_poly.pdbx_strand_id
1 'polypeptide(L)'
;MTKLRTSLAFSQWPEQDRKCWTNAISKGDFLEPDGRAAHWADATKIQVQKGYSKFLFFLDTHFNLAEECILQPHERISRDRIHAYAQWLINQGLSSVTCASRMTDLCEALRVMCPEADIAVIKDAISVLQRRASPSRKKHLRILHPQTIWRSVVVELHSISQYADMVPTLLQACAYRDLMALGFLALRPIRLRNLAQLTLGVHLTRNELGWHCRFEASETKDHTELSFDLPTDPEFLSLFETYLKRFRPVLAKYPDTSDDLQGPLWISTRRKAMTQQALYWNICRLSEKLFGHRINPHLLRDCAVSAISTDSPEHILIAARVLGHSSLNTTIAHYEQSSMLMALNRLNDHIHTLQIEGLEQDEKSDLFSLPFDSLDDEAA
;
A
#
# COMPACT_ATOMS: atom_id res chain seq x y z
N MET A 1 -4.74 26.19 10.86
CA MET A 1 -6.16 25.83 10.75
C MET A 1 -6.42 24.61 11.63
N THR A 2 -7.17 24.77 12.71
CA THR A 2 -7.59 23.70 13.61
C THR A 2 -8.51 22.77 12.81
N LYS A 3 -8.14 21.50 12.67
CA LYS A 3 -8.95 20.52 11.94
C LYS A 3 -10.30 20.40 12.64
N LEU A 4 -11.37 20.84 12.02
CA LEU A 4 -12.73 20.69 12.53
C LEU A 4 -12.97 19.23 12.87
N ARG A 5 -13.46 18.98 14.06
CA ARG A 5 -13.80 17.64 14.53
C ARG A 5 -14.94 17.10 13.69
N THR A 6 -14.82 15.85 13.26
CA THR A 6 -15.82 15.16 12.40
C THR A 6 -16.23 13.80 12.95
N SER A 7 -15.99 13.53 14.24
CA SER A 7 -16.36 12.30 14.94
C SER A 7 -16.44 12.56 16.44
N LEU A 8 -17.34 11.91 17.15
CA LEU A 8 -17.42 11.94 18.61
C LEU A 8 -16.29 11.10 19.25
N ALA A 9 -15.81 11.51 20.44
CA ALA A 9 -14.99 10.61 21.23
C ALA A 9 -15.85 9.49 21.81
N PHE A 10 -15.28 8.32 22.08
CA PHE A 10 -16.00 7.19 22.67
C PHE A 10 -16.71 7.57 23.98
N SER A 11 -16.07 8.39 24.82
CA SER A 11 -16.65 8.90 26.07
C SER A 11 -17.90 9.77 25.89
N GLN A 12 -18.14 10.29 24.69
CA GLN A 12 -19.29 11.14 24.34
C GLN A 12 -20.43 10.39 23.66
N TRP A 13 -20.26 9.09 23.43
CA TRP A 13 -21.32 8.26 22.90
C TRP A 13 -22.48 8.14 23.91
N PRO A 14 -23.73 7.95 23.47
CA PRO A 14 -24.80 7.58 24.36
C PRO A 14 -24.42 6.36 25.20
N GLU A 15 -24.89 6.30 26.44
CA GLU A 15 -24.51 5.24 27.37
C GLU A 15 -24.84 3.85 26.84
N GLN A 16 -26.00 3.72 26.24
CA GLN A 16 -26.45 2.46 25.64
C GLN A 16 -25.52 1.99 24.53
N ASP A 17 -25.07 2.89 23.65
CA ASP A 17 -24.15 2.58 22.57
C ASP A 17 -22.78 2.14 23.11
N ARG A 18 -22.29 2.80 24.15
CA ARG A 18 -21.04 2.41 24.82
C ARG A 18 -21.15 0.99 25.41
N LYS A 19 -22.27 0.69 26.07
CA LYS A 19 -22.53 -0.65 26.62
C LYS A 19 -22.56 -1.70 25.52
N CYS A 20 -23.34 -1.46 24.45
CA CYS A 20 -23.44 -2.39 23.31
C CYS A 20 -22.06 -2.64 22.66
N TRP A 21 -21.28 -1.57 22.44
CA TRP A 21 -19.94 -1.70 21.83
C TRP A 21 -18.97 -2.44 22.76
N THR A 22 -18.94 -2.09 24.04
CA THR A 22 -18.07 -2.74 25.02
C THR A 22 -18.37 -4.23 25.11
N ASN A 23 -19.65 -4.61 25.19
CA ASN A 23 -20.07 -6.01 25.20
C ASN A 23 -19.68 -6.74 23.90
N ALA A 24 -19.85 -6.06 22.75
CA ALA A 24 -19.50 -6.65 21.46
C ALA A 24 -18.00 -6.98 21.30
N ILE A 25 -17.10 -6.21 21.93
CA ILE A 25 -15.64 -6.41 21.81
C ILE A 25 -15.01 -7.11 22.99
N SER A 26 -15.75 -7.34 24.10
CA SER A 26 -15.24 -7.99 25.30
C SER A 26 -15.03 -9.47 25.05
N LYS A 27 -14.00 -10.02 25.71
CA LYS A 27 -13.91 -11.47 25.88
C LYS A 27 -14.84 -11.87 27.03
N GLY A 28 -15.59 -12.91 26.80
CA GLY A 28 -16.37 -13.56 27.85
C GLY A 28 -15.47 -14.23 28.90
N ASP A 29 -16.09 -14.72 29.94
CA ASP A 29 -15.41 -15.58 30.93
C ASP A 29 -15.85 -17.05 30.75
N PHE A 30 -15.58 -17.88 31.73
CA PHE A 30 -15.94 -19.30 31.71
C PHE A 30 -17.46 -19.53 31.54
N LEU A 31 -18.31 -18.61 31.96
CA LEU A 31 -19.77 -18.75 31.96
C LEU A 31 -20.44 -17.86 30.92
N GLU A 32 -19.74 -16.83 30.43
CA GLU A 32 -20.28 -15.87 29.46
C GLU A 32 -19.62 -16.02 28.11
N PRO A 33 -20.41 -16.01 27.01
CA PRO A 33 -19.85 -16.11 25.66
C PRO A 33 -19.05 -14.86 25.31
N ASP A 34 -18.08 -15.03 24.43
CA ASP A 34 -17.35 -13.93 23.82
C ASP A 34 -18.28 -12.98 23.07
N GLY A 35 -18.00 -11.68 23.17
CA GLY A 35 -18.63 -10.68 22.32
C GLY A 35 -18.35 -10.96 20.82
N ARG A 36 -19.30 -10.63 19.97
CA ARG A 36 -19.23 -10.96 18.51
C ARG A 36 -17.99 -10.45 17.80
N ALA A 37 -17.37 -9.38 18.30
CA ALA A 37 -16.15 -8.79 17.79
C ALA A 37 -14.94 -8.99 18.72
N ALA A 38 -15.03 -9.87 19.72
CA ALA A 38 -13.92 -10.15 20.65
C ALA A 38 -12.66 -10.62 19.93
N HIS A 39 -12.84 -11.45 18.90
CA HIS A 39 -11.77 -12.00 18.05
C HIS A 39 -11.19 -11.01 17.03
N TRP A 40 -11.78 -9.83 16.85
CA TRP A 40 -11.27 -8.85 15.91
C TRP A 40 -9.91 -8.30 16.35
N ALA A 41 -9.03 -8.06 15.37
CA ALA A 41 -7.80 -7.34 15.63
C ALA A 41 -8.09 -5.91 16.14
N ASP A 42 -7.25 -5.38 17.01
CA ASP A 42 -7.44 -4.03 17.60
C ASP A 42 -7.56 -2.93 16.54
N ALA A 43 -6.80 -3.04 15.44
CA ALA A 43 -6.89 -2.11 14.32
C ALA A 43 -8.30 -2.10 13.69
N THR A 44 -8.95 -3.27 13.56
CA THR A 44 -10.33 -3.40 13.05
C THR A 44 -11.32 -2.80 14.04
N LYS A 45 -11.19 -3.12 15.35
CA LYS A 45 -12.01 -2.52 16.41
C LYS A 45 -11.95 -1.00 16.37
N ILE A 46 -10.74 -0.44 16.30
CA ILE A 46 -10.52 1.02 16.23
C ILE A 46 -11.12 1.62 14.96
N GLN A 47 -10.99 0.96 13.81
CA GLN A 47 -11.54 1.45 12.54
C GLN A 47 -13.06 1.51 12.58
N VAL A 48 -13.72 0.41 12.97
CA VAL A 48 -15.18 0.32 13.05
C VAL A 48 -15.74 1.29 14.10
N GLN A 49 -15.09 1.39 15.26
CA GLN A 49 -15.44 2.37 16.30
C GLN A 49 -15.39 3.80 15.77
N LYS A 50 -14.34 4.17 15.02
CA LYS A 50 -14.23 5.50 14.39
C LYS A 50 -15.31 5.74 13.34
N GLY A 51 -15.68 4.72 12.57
CA GLY A 51 -16.76 4.79 11.60
C GLY A 51 -18.09 5.10 12.28
N TYR A 52 -18.42 4.36 13.34
CA TYR A 52 -19.62 4.59 14.14
C TYR A 52 -19.61 5.95 14.85
N SER A 53 -18.47 6.35 15.44
CA SER A 53 -18.27 7.69 16.00
C SER A 53 -18.57 8.82 15.02
N LYS A 54 -18.28 8.59 13.73
CA LYS A 54 -18.57 9.57 12.68
C LYS A 54 -20.07 9.67 12.38
N PHE A 55 -20.77 8.55 12.40
CA PHE A 55 -22.22 8.53 12.27
C PHE A 55 -22.91 9.22 13.46
N LEU A 56 -22.48 8.94 14.68
CA LEU A 56 -23.00 9.64 15.87
C LEU A 56 -22.73 11.15 15.81
N PHE A 57 -21.58 11.58 15.33
CA PHE A 57 -21.30 13.00 15.12
C PHE A 57 -22.25 13.63 14.09
N PHE A 58 -22.56 12.91 13.02
CA PHE A 58 -23.58 13.35 12.06
C PHE A 58 -24.95 13.49 12.70
N LEU A 59 -25.38 12.51 13.51
CA LEU A 59 -26.66 12.58 14.23
C LEU A 59 -26.67 13.75 15.23
N ASP A 60 -25.61 13.96 16.00
CA ASP A 60 -25.47 15.05 16.96
C ASP A 60 -25.61 16.43 16.28
N THR A 61 -25.05 16.54 15.07
CA THR A 61 -25.05 17.80 14.31
C THR A 61 -26.38 18.10 13.62
N HIS A 62 -27.13 17.06 13.20
CA HIS A 62 -28.31 17.21 12.31
C HIS A 62 -29.63 16.74 12.91
N PHE A 63 -29.62 15.93 13.97
CA PHE A 63 -30.81 15.26 14.52
C PHE A 63 -30.93 15.32 16.05
N ASN A 64 -30.12 16.16 16.72
CA ASN A 64 -30.13 16.26 18.18
C ASN A 64 -29.97 14.91 18.92
N LEU A 65 -28.77 14.31 18.82
CA LEU A 65 -28.48 13.00 19.43
C LEU A 65 -28.84 12.92 20.93
N ALA A 66 -28.83 14.03 21.66
CA ALA A 66 -29.17 14.05 23.07
C ALA A 66 -30.63 13.65 23.35
N GLU A 67 -31.55 13.98 22.46
CA GLU A 67 -32.96 13.56 22.56
C GLU A 67 -33.14 12.08 22.20
N GLU A 68 -32.23 11.52 21.43
CA GLU A 68 -32.26 10.12 20.96
C GLU A 68 -31.40 9.18 21.81
N CYS A 69 -30.82 9.65 22.91
CA CYS A 69 -29.92 8.85 23.74
C CYS A 69 -30.58 7.63 24.38
N ILE A 70 -31.92 7.60 24.48
CA ILE A 70 -32.71 6.46 24.99
C ILE A 70 -32.95 5.39 23.93
N LEU A 71 -32.81 5.70 22.63
CA LEU A 71 -32.98 4.75 21.55
C LEU A 71 -31.82 3.75 21.48
N GLN A 72 -32.15 2.53 21.09
CA GLN A 72 -31.11 1.54 20.74
C GLN A 72 -30.34 1.99 19.51
N PRO A 73 -29.06 1.57 19.33
CA PRO A 73 -28.26 1.98 18.18
C PRO A 73 -28.92 1.76 16.82
N HIS A 74 -29.66 0.67 16.65
CA HIS A 74 -30.32 0.32 15.39
C HIS A 74 -31.61 1.11 15.14
N GLU A 75 -32.32 1.58 16.19
CA GLU A 75 -33.55 2.34 16.05
C GLU A 75 -33.33 3.73 15.43
N ARG A 76 -32.07 4.21 15.46
CA ARG A 76 -31.65 5.45 14.79
C ARG A 76 -31.43 5.28 13.28
N ILE A 77 -31.63 4.06 12.77
CA ILE A 77 -31.41 3.74 11.36
C ILE A 77 -32.74 3.80 10.62
N SER A 78 -32.85 4.75 9.70
CA SER A 78 -33.94 4.82 8.73
C SER A 78 -33.37 5.06 7.34
N ARG A 79 -34.16 4.82 6.32
CA ARG A 79 -33.74 5.05 4.92
C ARG A 79 -33.34 6.50 4.70
N ASP A 80 -34.12 7.45 5.22
CA ASP A 80 -33.87 8.87 5.04
C ASP A 80 -32.58 9.31 5.77
N ARG A 81 -32.34 8.79 6.98
CA ARG A 81 -31.10 9.10 7.73
C ARG A 81 -29.87 8.52 7.07
N ILE A 82 -29.94 7.30 6.55
CA ILE A 82 -28.84 6.69 5.83
C ILE A 82 -28.54 7.44 4.54
N HIS A 83 -29.58 7.88 3.82
CA HIS A 83 -29.42 8.72 2.64
C HIS A 83 -28.79 10.09 3.00
N ALA A 84 -29.30 10.75 4.04
CA ALA A 84 -28.73 12.02 4.53
C ALA A 84 -27.27 11.88 4.99
N TYR A 85 -26.93 10.78 5.68
CA TYR A 85 -25.56 10.49 6.09
C TYR A 85 -24.64 10.27 4.89
N ALA A 86 -25.07 9.51 3.89
CA ALA A 86 -24.31 9.31 2.66
C ALA A 86 -24.03 10.64 1.95
N GLN A 87 -25.06 11.49 1.83
CA GLN A 87 -24.93 12.83 1.23
C GLN A 87 -24.00 13.73 2.04
N TRP A 88 -24.09 13.68 3.39
CA TRP A 88 -23.19 14.42 4.25
C TRP A 88 -21.73 13.98 4.08
N LEU A 89 -21.45 12.66 3.96
CA LEU A 89 -20.09 12.16 3.69
C LEU A 89 -19.53 12.70 2.36
N ILE A 90 -20.38 12.74 1.31
CA ILE A 90 -20.00 13.30 0.01
C ILE A 90 -19.68 14.79 0.13
N ASN A 91 -20.52 15.55 0.83
CA ASN A 91 -20.35 17.00 1.03
C ASN A 91 -19.12 17.33 1.88
N GLN A 92 -18.58 16.39 2.67
CA GLN A 92 -17.28 16.52 3.36
C GLN A 92 -16.08 16.42 2.40
N GLY A 93 -16.28 16.27 1.10
CA GLY A 93 -15.22 16.11 0.10
C GLY A 93 -14.49 14.76 0.18
N LEU A 94 -15.10 13.75 0.78
CA LEU A 94 -14.51 12.41 0.84
C LEU A 94 -14.62 11.72 -0.53
N SER A 95 -13.60 10.91 -0.86
CA SER A 95 -13.68 10.10 -2.08
C SER A 95 -14.83 9.08 -2.00
N SER A 96 -15.40 8.72 -3.16
CA SER A 96 -16.49 7.74 -3.26
C SER A 96 -16.14 6.41 -2.57
N VAL A 97 -14.91 5.93 -2.72
CA VAL A 97 -14.41 4.74 -2.01
C VAL A 97 -14.41 4.94 -0.50
N THR A 98 -14.04 6.12 -0.01
CA THR A 98 -14.06 6.43 1.42
C THR A 98 -15.48 6.50 1.95
N CYS A 99 -16.43 7.07 1.20
CA CYS A 99 -17.83 7.09 1.59
C CYS A 99 -18.40 5.67 1.74
N ALA A 100 -18.15 4.80 0.76
CA ALA A 100 -18.54 3.39 0.83
C ALA A 100 -17.93 2.67 2.05
N SER A 101 -16.61 2.90 2.31
CA SER A 101 -15.93 2.33 3.47
C SER A 101 -16.54 2.80 4.80
N ARG A 102 -16.90 4.09 4.94
CA ARG A 102 -17.56 4.60 6.16
C ARG A 102 -18.95 4.02 6.39
N MET A 103 -19.69 3.78 5.32
CA MET A 103 -20.96 3.10 5.40
C MET A 103 -20.78 1.62 5.81
N THR A 104 -19.75 0.96 5.31
CA THR A 104 -19.38 -0.41 5.73
C THR A 104 -18.99 -0.45 7.21
N ASP A 105 -18.16 0.50 7.69
CA ASP A 105 -17.79 0.60 9.11
C ASP A 105 -19.03 0.74 10.01
N LEU A 106 -20.04 1.55 9.60
CA LEU A 106 -21.32 1.69 10.29
C LEU A 106 -22.09 0.36 10.32
N CYS A 107 -22.20 -0.32 9.18
CA CYS A 107 -22.87 -1.61 9.06
C CYS A 107 -22.24 -2.66 9.99
N GLU A 108 -20.92 -2.75 10.00
CA GLU A 108 -20.18 -3.69 10.85
C GLU A 108 -20.34 -3.37 12.35
N ALA A 109 -20.37 -2.09 12.74
CA ALA A 109 -20.64 -1.70 14.11
C ALA A 109 -22.03 -2.19 14.56
N LEU A 110 -23.07 -1.91 13.78
CA LEU A 110 -24.44 -2.33 14.11
C LEU A 110 -24.62 -3.84 14.11
N ARG A 111 -23.97 -4.55 13.18
CA ARG A 111 -24.01 -6.02 13.10
C ARG A 111 -23.50 -6.68 14.38
N VAL A 112 -22.51 -6.10 15.04
CA VAL A 112 -21.94 -6.67 16.28
C VAL A 112 -22.61 -6.12 17.54
N MET A 113 -23.08 -4.85 17.53
CA MET A 113 -23.77 -4.24 18.68
C MET A 113 -25.25 -4.65 18.79
N CYS A 114 -25.93 -4.84 17.66
CA CYS A 114 -27.35 -5.14 17.59
C CYS A 114 -27.59 -6.30 16.60
N PRO A 115 -27.25 -7.53 16.96
CA PRO A 115 -27.22 -8.65 16.03
C PRO A 115 -28.58 -9.03 15.44
N GLU A 116 -29.65 -8.74 16.15
CA GLU A 116 -31.03 -9.03 15.71
C GLU A 116 -31.67 -7.89 14.90
N ALA A 117 -30.92 -6.78 14.71
CA ALA A 117 -31.44 -5.63 13.98
C ALA A 117 -31.46 -5.86 12.46
N ASP A 118 -32.52 -5.37 11.81
CA ASP A 118 -32.54 -5.29 10.34
C ASP A 118 -31.62 -4.16 9.84
N ILE A 119 -30.57 -4.55 9.15
CA ILE A 119 -29.59 -3.64 8.56
C ILE A 119 -29.63 -3.64 7.01
N ALA A 120 -30.74 -4.14 6.41
CA ALA A 120 -30.90 -4.24 4.96
C ALA A 120 -30.71 -2.87 4.27
N VAL A 121 -31.29 -1.82 4.85
CA VAL A 121 -31.17 -0.45 4.32
C VAL A 121 -29.72 0.02 4.19
N ILE A 122 -28.86 -0.32 5.15
CA ILE A 122 -27.45 0.04 5.10
C ILE A 122 -26.71 -0.80 4.04
N LYS A 123 -27.01 -2.10 3.95
CA LYS A 123 -26.42 -3.00 2.93
C LYS A 123 -26.76 -2.54 1.51
N ASP A 124 -28.00 -2.12 1.29
CA ASP A 124 -28.44 -1.54 0.01
C ASP A 124 -27.65 -0.26 -0.32
N ALA A 125 -27.53 0.63 0.66
CA ALA A 125 -26.74 1.87 0.50
C ALA A 125 -25.26 1.57 0.19
N ILE A 126 -24.65 0.59 0.86
CA ILE A 126 -23.29 0.13 0.59
C ILE A 126 -23.17 -0.36 -0.86
N SER A 127 -24.11 -1.21 -1.31
CA SER A 127 -24.12 -1.76 -2.66
C SER A 127 -24.18 -0.67 -3.74
N VAL A 128 -25.00 0.36 -3.50
CA VAL A 128 -25.11 1.51 -4.41
C VAL A 128 -23.81 2.33 -4.41
N LEU A 129 -23.26 2.64 -3.22
CA LEU A 129 -22.03 3.41 -3.10
C LEU A 129 -20.83 2.68 -3.69
N GLN A 130 -20.72 1.36 -3.50
CA GLN A 130 -19.65 0.54 -4.08
C GLN A 130 -19.71 0.49 -5.60
N ARG A 131 -20.90 0.33 -6.19
CA ARG A 131 -21.09 0.38 -7.66
C ARG A 131 -20.69 1.72 -8.28
N ARG A 132 -20.91 2.82 -7.55
CA ARG A 132 -20.56 4.18 -7.96
C ARG A 132 -19.14 4.59 -7.55
N ALA A 133 -18.46 3.75 -6.77
CA ALA A 133 -17.13 4.05 -6.30
C ALA A 133 -16.12 4.03 -7.46
N SER A 134 -15.43 5.12 -7.65
CA SER A 134 -14.33 5.24 -8.60
C SER A 134 -13.04 5.59 -7.84
N PRO A 135 -11.91 4.96 -8.17
CA PRO A 135 -10.63 5.30 -7.58
C PRO A 135 -10.27 6.76 -7.89
N SER A 136 -10.11 7.58 -6.86
CA SER A 136 -9.74 9.00 -7.01
C SER A 136 -8.29 9.20 -7.49
N ARG A 137 -7.47 8.15 -7.49
CA ARG A 137 -6.07 8.20 -7.89
C ARG A 137 -5.81 7.18 -8.98
N LYS A 138 -5.28 7.64 -10.10
CA LYS A 138 -4.84 6.79 -11.21
C LYS A 138 -3.55 6.08 -10.79
N LYS A 139 -3.66 4.90 -10.19
CA LYS A 139 -2.51 4.12 -9.69
C LYS A 139 -1.50 3.79 -10.79
N HIS A 140 -1.98 3.43 -11.98
CA HIS A 140 -1.15 3.03 -13.11
C HIS A 140 -0.12 4.08 -13.53
N LEU A 141 -0.44 5.38 -13.38
CA LEU A 141 0.49 6.47 -13.71
C LEU A 141 1.66 6.62 -12.71
N ARG A 142 1.63 5.87 -11.60
CA ARG A 142 2.63 5.95 -10.54
C ARG A 142 3.35 4.63 -10.29
N ILE A 143 3.02 3.61 -11.07
CA ILE A 143 3.70 2.33 -11.04
C ILE A 143 5.04 2.50 -11.74
N LEU A 144 6.11 2.11 -11.05
CA LEU A 144 7.46 2.03 -11.59
C LEU A 144 7.94 0.60 -11.49
N HIS A 145 8.79 0.19 -12.42
CA HIS A 145 9.44 -1.10 -12.33
C HIS A 145 10.36 -1.16 -11.10
N PRO A 146 10.34 -2.22 -10.27
CA PRO A 146 11.17 -2.35 -9.08
C PRO A 146 12.66 -2.14 -9.33
N GLN A 147 13.15 -2.61 -10.49
CA GLN A 147 14.53 -2.43 -10.88
C GLN A 147 14.90 -0.96 -11.13
N THR A 148 13.98 -0.15 -11.67
CA THR A 148 14.18 1.30 -11.84
C THR A 148 14.31 1.97 -10.48
N ILE A 149 13.44 1.58 -9.52
CA ILE A 149 13.50 2.10 -8.16
C ILE A 149 14.83 1.72 -7.51
N TRP A 150 15.23 0.45 -7.61
CA TRP A 150 16.48 -0.03 -7.04
C TRP A 150 17.71 0.68 -7.61
N ARG A 151 17.81 0.82 -8.95
CA ARG A 151 18.93 1.55 -9.59
C ARG A 151 19.06 2.97 -9.09
N SER A 152 17.94 3.70 -8.96
CA SER A 152 17.95 5.07 -8.43
C SER A 152 18.41 5.11 -6.96
N VAL A 153 17.98 4.14 -6.15
CA VAL A 153 18.41 4.00 -4.76
C VAL A 153 19.92 3.73 -4.68
N VAL A 154 20.46 2.85 -5.51
CA VAL A 154 21.88 2.49 -5.56
C VAL A 154 22.74 3.72 -5.84
N VAL A 155 22.38 4.54 -6.83
CA VAL A 155 23.10 5.78 -7.16
C VAL A 155 23.20 6.72 -5.94
N GLU A 156 22.11 6.91 -5.23
CA GLU A 156 22.08 7.77 -4.03
C GLU A 156 22.86 7.16 -2.87
N LEU A 157 22.79 5.83 -2.66
CA LEU A 157 23.54 5.13 -1.62
C LEU A 157 25.05 5.25 -1.86
N HIS A 158 25.51 5.06 -3.10
CA HIS A 158 26.91 5.26 -3.46
C HIS A 158 27.35 6.71 -3.24
N SER A 159 26.53 7.69 -3.62
CA SER A 159 26.82 9.12 -3.39
C SER A 159 27.05 9.42 -1.89
N ILE A 160 26.25 8.85 -1.00
CA ILE A 160 26.44 9.02 0.44
C ILE A 160 27.67 8.27 0.96
N SER A 161 28.03 7.15 0.35
CA SER A 161 29.13 6.28 0.76
C SER A 161 30.50 6.76 0.30
N GLN A 162 30.59 7.73 -0.62
CA GLN A 162 31.86 8.20 -1.24
C GLN A 162 32.96 8.60 -0.22
N TYR A 163 32.56 9.02 0.97
CA TYR A 163 33.47 9.41 2.03
C TYR A 163 33.74 8.25 2.99
N ALA A 164 34.32 7.16 2.48
CA ALA A 164 34.53 5.91 3.23
C ALA A 164 35.27 6.09 4.56
N ASP A 165 36.24 6.99 4.61
CA ASP A 165 37.16 7.18 5.76
C ASP A 165 36.56 8.08 6.86
N MET A 166 35.42 8.72 6.62
CA MET A 166 34.79 9.63 7.58
C MET A 166 33.67 8.95 8.34
N VAL A 167 33.57 9.22 9.64
CA VAL A 167 32.38 8.81 10.44
C VAL A 167 31.14 9.50 9.89
N PRO A 168 30.07 8.75 9.53
CA PRO A 168 28.87 9.34 8.98
C PRO A 168 28.20 10.29 9.97
N THR A 169 27.68 11.40 9.47
CA THR A 169 26.81 12.27 10.25
C THR A 169 25.45 11.60 10.50
N LEU A 170 24.73 12.07 11.52
CA LEU A 170 23.38 11.60 11.81
C LEU A 170 22.44 11.78 10.60
N LEU A 171 22.60 12.88 9.84
CA LEU A 171 21.80 13.15 8.64
C LEU A 171 22.08 12.12 7.53
N GLN A 172 23.35 11.82 7.27
CA GLN A 172 23.76 10.78 6.32
C GLN A 172 23.25 9.40 6.73
N ALA A 173 23.33 9.06 8.02
CA ALA A 173 22.81 7.80 8.53
C ALA A 173 21.29 7.67 8.36
N CYS A 174 20.54 8.75 8.58
CA CYS A 174 19.09 8.79 8.32
C CYS A 174 18.79 8.64 6.82
N ALA A 175 19.52 9.37 5.96
CA ALA A 175 19.32 9.30 4.52
C ALA A 175 19.63 7.90 3.97
N TYR A 176 20.74 7.30 4.40
CA TYR A 176 21.11 5.95 3.99
C TYR A 176 20.10 4.90 4.44
N ARG A 177 19.63 4.97 5.69
CA ARG A 177 18.56 4.11 6.23
C ARG A 177 17.29 4.21 5.39
N ASP A 178 16.84 5.42 5.08
CA ASP A 178 15.59 5.65 4.37
C ASP A 178 15.67 5.16 2.91
N LEU A 179 16.81 5.36 2.25
CA LEU A 179 17.11 4.80 0.93
C LEU A 179 17.14 3.27 0.98
N MET A 180 17.84 2.70 1.96
CA MET A 180 17.92 1.24 2.11
C MET A 180 16.53 0.63 2.37
N ALA A 181 15.69 1.29 3.16
CA ALA A 181 14.30 0.83 3.39
C ALA A 181 13.44 0.88 2.11
N LEU A 182 13.60 1.90 1.27
CA LEU A 182 12.94 2.00 -0.03
C LEU A 182 13.43 0.89 -0.98
N GLY A 183 14.75 0.70 -1.09
CA GLY A 183 15.36 -0.34 -1.92
C GLY A 183 14.96 -1.76 -1.46
N PHE A 184 14.95 -1.98 -0.15
CA PHE A 184 14.48 -3.25 0.43
C PHE A 184 13.05 -3.57 -0.02
N LEU A 185 12.13 -2.60 0.06
CA LEU A 185 10.74 -2.80 -0.37
C LEU A 185 10.57 -2.92 -1.89
N ALA A 186 11.44 -2.32 -2.68
CA ALA A 186 11.44 -2.52 -4.13
C ALA A 186 11.77 -3.97 -4.50
N LEU A 187 12.77 -4.56 -3.81
CA LEU A 187 13.25 -5.91 -4.08
C LEU A 187 12.50 -6.99 -3.31
N ARG A 188 11.98 -6.67 -2.13
CA ARG A 188 11.21 -7.58 -1.24
C ARG A 188 9.99 -6.84 -0.71
N PRO A 189 8.88 -6.83 -1.43
CA PRO A 189 7.70 -6.00 -1.15
C PRO A 189 6.85 -6.56 0.00
N ILE A 190 7.44 -6.70 1.18
CA ILE A 190 6.74 -7.12 2.40
C ILE A 190 5.77 -6.04 2.90
N ARG A 191 4.85 -6.42 3.79
CA ARG A 191 3.94 -5.44 4.39
C ARG A 191 4.69 -4.46 5.28
N LEU A 192 4.26 -3.19 5.28
CA LEU A 192 4.87 -2.13 6.08
C LEU A 192 4.96 -2.48 7.58
N ARG A 193 3.97 -3.23 8.11
CA ARG A 193 4.03 -3.72 9.50
C ARG A 193 5.25 -4.62 9.71
N ASN A 194 5.44 -5.59 8.84
CA ASN A 194 6.57 -6.51 8.92
C ASN A 194 7.90 -5.78 8.67
N LEU A 195 7.95 -4.84 7.71
CA LEU A 195 9.15 -4.01 7.52
C LEU A 195 9.54 -3.29 8.82
N ALA A 196 8.56 -2.67 9.51
CA ALA A 196 8.82 -1.93 10.75
C ALA A 196 9.27 -2.82 11.93
N GLN A 197 8.87 -4.09 11.92
CA GLN A 197 9.20 -5.08 12.94
C GLN A 197 10.54 -5.79 12.70
N LEU A 198 11.19 -5.61 11.53
CA LEU A 198 12.45 -6.28 11.24
C LEU A 198 13.48 -6.05 12.34
N THR A 199 13.94 -7.15 12.92
CA THR A 199 14.89 -7.21 14.03
C THR A 199 16.01 -8.18 13.68
N LEU A 200 17.23 -7.70 13.76
CA LEU A 200 18.44 -8.52 13.55
C LEU A 200 18.57 -9.57 14.67
N GLY A 201 18.96 -10.76 14.31
CA GLY A 201 19.06 -11.90 15.21
C GLY A 201 17.73 -12.58 15.52
N VAL A 202 16.59 -11.98 15.14
CA VAL A 202 15.24 -12.54 15.30
C VAL A 202 14.60 -12.82 13.95
N HIS A 203 14.29 -11.74 13.22
CA HIS A 203 13.63 -11.85 11.91
C HIS A 203 14.64 -11.94 10.76
N LEU A 204 15.81 -11.35 10.93
CA LEU A 204 16.90 -11.38 9.95
C LEU A 204 18.11 -12.09 10.56
N THR A 205 18.46 -13.23 10.00
CA THR A 205 19.59 -14.06 10.39
C THR A 205 20.53 -14.28 9.21
N ARG A 206 21.82 -14.47 9.47
CA ARG A 206 22.78 -14.86 8.44
C ARG A 206 22.68 -16.33 8.10
N ASN A 207 22.84 -16.65 6.83
CA ASN A 207 23.05 -17.99 6.32
C ASN A 207 24.24 -18.01 5.33
N GLU A 208 24.52 -19.15 4.73
CA GLU A 208 25.63 -19.33 3.78
C GLU A 208 25.48 -18.46 2.52
N LEU A 209 24.25 -18.12 2.12
CA LEU A 209 23.94 -17.32 0.93
C LEU A 209 23.82 -15.82 1.22
N GLY A 210 23.87 -15.40 2.50
CA GLY A 210 23.74 -14.01 2.91
C GLY A 210 22.78 -13.80 4.08
N TRP A 211 21.57 -13.29 3.82
CA TRP A 211 20.59 -12.97 4.85
C TRP A 211 19.26 -13.66 4.59
N HIS A 212 18.72 -14.29 5.62
CA HIS A 212 17.41 -14.92 5.63
C HIS A 212 16.43 -14.12 6.50
N CYS A 213 15.20 -13.95 6.00
CA CYS A 213 14.13 -13.26 6.70
C CYS A 213 13.01 -14.25 7.04
N ARG A 214 12.60 -14.28 8.32
CA ARG A 214 11.50 -15.12 8.80
C ARG A 214 10.60 -14.35 9.76
N PHE A 215 9.28 -14.50 9.58
CA PHE A 215 8.24 -14.07 10.50
C PHE A 215 7.34 -15.27 10.82
N GLU A 216 7.03 -15.45 12.07
CA GLU A 216 6.07 -16.46 12.51
C GLU A 216 4.64 -16.09 12.06
N ALA A 217 3.76 -17.09 11.97
CA ALA A 217 2.37 -16.90 11.54
C ALA A 217 1.61 -15.86 12.38
N SER A 218 1.88 -15.78 13.68
CA SER A 218 1.27 -14.81 14.60
C SER A 218 1.66 -13.35 14.32
N GLU A 219 2.78 -13.11 13.64
CA GLU A 219 3.33 -11.80 13.33
C GLU A 219 2.84 -11.28 11.99
N THR A 220 2.23 -12.12 11.18
CA THR A 220 1.69 -11.77 9.87
C THR A 220 0.18 -11.49 9.92
N LYS A 221 -0.31 -10.72 8.96
CA LYS A 221 -1.75 -10.39 8.89
C LYS A 221 -2.61 -11.60 8.52
N ASP A 222 -2.05 -12.50 7.73
CA ASP A 222 -2.79 -13.64 7.16
C ASP A 222 -2.60 -14.91 7.99
N HIS A 223 -1.94 -14.80 9.14
CA HIS A 223 -1.61 -15.93 10.02
C HIS A 223 -0.88 -17.07 9.29
N THR A 224 -0.02 -16.71 8.32
CA THR A 224 0.85 -17.62 7.60
C THR A 224 2.30 -17.22 7.82
N GLU A 225 3.19 -18.19 7.98
CA GLU A 225 4.62 -17.93 8.08
C GLU A 225 5.11 -17.22 6.81
N LEU A 226 5.98 -16.23 6.98
CA LEU A 226 6.65 -15.53 5.90
C LEU A 226 8.15 -15.77 6.00
N SER A 227 8.71 -16.48 5.03
CA SER A 227 10.12 -16.90 5.01
C SER A 227 10.70 -16.70 3.61
N PHE A 228 11.84 -16.03 3.49
CA PHE A 228 12.53 -15.78 2.23
C PHE A 228 13.97 -15.29 2.44
N ASP A 229 14.82 -15.53 1.43
CA ASP A 229 16.16 -14.96 1.41
C ASP A 229 16.15 -13.54 0.86
N LEU A 230 17.01 -12.67 1.41
CA LEU A 230 17.28 -11.37 0.81
C LEU A 230 18.00 -11.55 -0.54
N PRO A 231 18.04 -10.52 -1.40
CA PRO A 231 18.78 -10.62 -2.65
C PRO A 231 20.24 -11.01 -2.38
N THR A 232 20.72 -11.99 -3.15
CA THR A 232 22.11 -12.48 -3.11
C THR A 232 23.01 -11.70 -4.05
N ASP A 233 22.48 -10.72 -4.75
CA ASP A 233 23.23 -9.81 -5.60
C ASP A 233 24.33 -9.12 -4.80
N PRO A 234 25.61 -9.15 -5.28
CA PRO A 234 26.76 -8.60 -4.56
C PRO A 234 26.62 -7.11 -4.24
N GLU A 235 25.98 -6.33 -5.10
CA GLU A 235 25.76 -4.90 -4.88
C GLU A 235 24.78 -4.67 -3.72
N PHE A 236 23.65 -5.40 -3.70
CA PHE A 236 22.71 -5.33 -2.57
C PHE A 236 23.40 -5.72 -1.26
N LEU A 237 24.10 -6.84 -1.24
CA LEU A 237 24.78 -7.33 -0.04
C LEU A 237 25.80 -6.32 0.47
N SER A 238 26.62 -5.75 -0.42
CA SER A 238 27.62 -4.75 -0.06
C SER A 238 26.99 -3.49 0.56
N LEU A 239 25.93 -2.97 -0.05
CA LEU A 239 25.23 -1.78 0.44
C LEU A 239 24.49 -2.06 1.75
N PHE A 240 23.89 -3.24 1.89
CA PHE A 240 23.22 -3.65 3.11
C PHE A 240 24.19 -3.83 4.27
N GLU A 241 25.33 -4.49 4.04
CA GLU A 241 26.41 -4.61 5.04
C GLU A 241 26.99 -3.24 5.42
N THR A 242 27.15 -2.34 4.44
CA THR A 242 27.57 -0.96 4.69
C THR A 242 26.58 -0.23 5.60
N TYR A 243 25.27 -0.43 5.37
CA TYR A 243 24.25 0.09 6.28
C TYR A 243 24.43 -0.46 7.69
N LEU A 244 24.55 -1.77 7.84
CA LEU A 244 24.62 -2.43 9.14
C LEU A 244 25.88 -2.04 9.93
N LYS A 245 27.03 -1.97 9.27
CA LYS A 245 28.33 -1.78 9.92
C LYS A 245 28.71 -0.31 10.09
N ARG A 246 28.25 0.57 9.20
CA ARG A 246 28.72 1.97 9.17
C ARG A 246 27.64 2.99 9.54
N PHE A 247 26.43 2.87 9.01
CA PHE A 247 25.39 3.89 9.19
C PHE A 247 24.45 3.57 10.36
N ARG A 248 24.03 2.31 10.52
CA ARG A 248 23.15 1.91 11.60
C ARG A 248 23.73 2.17 13.00
N PRO A 249 25.04 1.95 13.29
CA PRO A 249 25.61 2.26 14.60
C PRO A 249 25.50 3.74 14.99
N VAL A 250 25.54 4.66 14.04
CA VAL A 250 25.33 6.10 14.30
C VAL A 250 23.92 6.39 14.84
N LEU A 251 22.93 5.57 14.46
CA LEU A 251 21.55 5.66 14.91
C LEU A 251 21.29 4.89 16.22
N ALA A 252 22.13 3.89 16.54
CA ALA A 252 21.97 3.08 17.73
C ALA A 252 22.37 3.83 19.01
N LYS A 253 21.77 3.46 20.15
CA LYS A 253 22.11 4.03 21.46
C LYS A 253 23.50 3.57 21.91
N TYR A 254 23.81 2.33 21.62
CA TYR A 254 25.10 1.71 21.88
C TYR A 254 25.53 1.06 20.55
N PRO A 255 26.66 1.46 19.98
CA PRO A 255 27.20 0.77 18.83
C PRO A 255 27.42 -0.70 19.20
N ASP A 256 26.81 -1.57 18.44
CA ASP A 256 27.02 -3.01 18.62
C ASP A 256 28.46 -3.30 18.17
N THR A 257 29.34 -3.57 19.13
CA THR A 257 30.75 -3.89 18.87
C THR A 257 30.96 -5.40 18.67
N SER A 258 29.91 -6.19 18.84
CA SER A 258 29.92 -7.64 18.61
C SER A 258 29.63 -7.95 17.12
N ASP A 259 30.20 -9.04 16.63
CA ASP A 259 29.83 -9.59 15.31
C ASP A 259 28.36 -10.06 15.25
N ASP A 260 27.73 -10.24 16.40
CA ASP A 260 26.30 -10.54 16.55
C ASP A 260 25.46 -9.26 16.52
N LEU A 261 25.13 -8.82 15.31
CA LEU A 261 24.21 -7.70 15.11
C LEU A 261 22.80 -8.04 15.64
N GLN A 262 22.32 -7.27 16.62
CA GLN A 262 21.01 -7.46 17.24
C GLN A 262 20.17 -6.19 17.24
N GLY A 263 18.87 -6.36 17.51
CA GLY A 263 17.92 -5.26 17.69
C GLY A 263 17.29 -4.76 16.40
N PRO A 264 16.52 -3.66 16.46
CA PRO A 264 15.74 -3.17 15.33
C PRO A 264 16.60 -2.87 14.11
N LEU A 265 16.18 -3.32 12.92
CA LEU A 265 16.88 -2.98 11.67
C LEU A 265 16.80 -1.48 11.41
N TRP A 266 15.60 -0.89 11.53
CA TRP A 266 15.34 0.51 11.26
C TRP A 266 15.29 1.32 12.56
N ILE A 267 16.32 2.14 12.80
CA ILE A 267 16.48 2.92 14.03
C ILE A 267 16.16 4.39 13.74
N SER A 268 15.36 5.00 14.60
CA SER A 268 15.01 6.43 14.52
C SER A 268 16.11 7.32 15.12
N THR A 269 16.07 8.63 14.86
CA THR A 269 16.95 9.63 15.52
C THR A 269 16.80 9.65 17.05
N ARG A 270 15.71 9.10 17.57
CA ARG A 270 15.49 8.94 19.03
C ARG A 270 16.11 7.63 19.56
N ARG A 271 16.88 6.93 18.76
CA ARG A 271 17.56 5.67 19.11
C ARG A 271 16.59 4.54 19.52
N LYS A 272 15.41 4.51 18.90
CA LYS A 272 14.38 3.49 19.08
C LYS A 272 13.98 2.93 17.71
N ALA A 273 13.36 1.77 17.68
CA ALA A 273 12.74 1.23 16.47
C ALA A 273 11.86 2.30 15.78
N MET A 274 11.93 2.37 14.47
CA MET A 274 11.05 3.23 13.71
C MET A 274 9.61 2.70 13.74
N THR A 275 8.66 3.62 13.90
CA THR A 275 7.25 3.29 13.77
C THR A 275 6.87 3.08 12.30
N GLN A 276 5.82 2.30 12.05
CA GLN A 276 5.24 2.15 10.70
C GLN A 276 4.94 3.52 10.06
N GLN A 277 4.41 4.44 10.84
CA GLN A 277 4.05 5.78 10.36
C GLN A 277 5.29 6.58 9.93
N ALA A 278 6.38 6.49 10.68
CA ALA A 278 7.63 7.17 10.33
C ALA A 278 8.24 6.59 9.04
N LEU A 279 8.31 5.27 8.92
CA LEU A 279 8.75 4.60 7.69
C LEU A 279 7.86 4.96 6.49
N TYR A 280 6.54 4.95 6.67
CA TYR A 280 5.59 5.36 5.62
C TYR A 280 5.91 6.76 5.08
N TRP A 281 6.03 7.73 5.97
CA TRP A 281 6.28 9.12 5.57
C TRP A 281 7.65 9.31 4.94
N ASN A 282 8.69 8.66 5.46
CA ASN A 282 10.03 8.74 4.89
C ASN A 282 10.08 8.14 3.48
N ILE A 283 9.48 6.96 3.27
CA ILE A 283 9.40 6.33 1.95
C ILE A 283 8.62 7.19 0.97
N CYS A 284 7.46 7.73 1.37
CA CYS A 284 6.67 8.61 0.51
C CYS A 284 7.41 9.89 0.11
N ARG A 285 8.08 10.53 1.07
CA ARG A 285 8.87 11.76 0.82
C ARG A 285 10.07 11.49 -0.06
N LEU A 286 10.77 10.38 0.20
CA LEU A 286 11.95 10.00 -0.56
C LEU A 286 11.59 9.65 -2.01
N SER A 287 10.54 8.85 -2.21
CA SER A 287 10.07 8.52 -3.57
C SER A 287 9.58 9.75 -4.33
N GLU A 288 8.94 10.73 -3.66
CA GLU A 288 8.56 11.99 -4.28
C GLU A 288 9.79 12.80 -4.74
N LYS A 289 10.86 12.81 -3.93
CA LYS A 289 12.12 13.45 -4.30
C LYS A 289 12.79 12.78 -5.51
N LEU A 290 12.82 11.44 -5.53
CA LEU A 290 13.52 10.67 -6.57
C LEU A 290 12.74 10.59 -7.89
N PHE A 291 11.42 10.49 -7.82
CA PHE A 291 10.57 10.15 -8.99
C PHE A 291 9.52 11.21 -9.32
N GLY A 292 9.50 12.35 -8.60
CA GLY A 292 8.51 13.41 -8.82
C GLY A 292 7.10 13.08 -8.29
N HIS A 293 6.88 11.88 -7.76
CA HIS A 293 5.58 11.48 -7.20
C HIS A 293 5.73 10.49 -6.04
N ARG A 294 4.72 10.48 -5.17
CA ARG A 294 4.72 9.61 -3.98
C ARG A 294 4.42 8.18 -4.33
N ILE A 295 5.34 7.28 -4.01
CA ILE A 295 5.15 5.82 -4.03
C ILE A 295 5.09 5.37 -2.57
N ASN A 296 3.90 5.02 -2.10
CA ASN A 296 3.75 4.51 -0.74
C ASN A 296 4.10 3.00 -0.67
N PRO A 297 4.37 2.43 0.52
CA PRO A 297 4.73 1.03 0.67
C PRO A 297 3.74 0.03 0.07
N HIS A 298 2.45 0.38 0.02
CA HIS A 298 1.45 -0.48 -0.62
C HIS A 298 1.56 -0.43 -2.15
N LEU A 299 1.84 0.74 -2.72
CA LEU A 299 2.05 0.88 -4.16
C LEU A 299 3.34 0.18 -4.64
N LEU A 300 4.39 0.07 -3.79
CA LEU A 300 5.57 -0.75 -4.11
C LEU A 300 5.22 -2.22 -4.32
N ARG A 301 4.22 -2.72 -3.60
CA ARG A 301 3.70 -4.08 -3.81
C ARG A 301 2.96 -4.21 -5.15
N ASP A 302 2.17 -3.20 -5.50
CA ASP A 302 1.52 -3.12 -6.82
C ASP A 302 2.57 -3.02 -7.94
N CYS A 303 3.69 -2.31 -7.73
CA CYS A 303 4.83 -2.25 -8.65
C CYS A 303 5.44 -3.65 -8.89
N ALA A 304 5.64 -4.43 -7.83
CA ALA A 304 6.18 -5.78 -7.95
C ALA A 304 5.22 -6.72 -8.70
N VAL A 305 3.91 -6.66 -8.42
CA VAL A 305 2.91 -7.44 -9.18
C VAL A 305 2.93 -7.07 -10.64
N SER A 306 2.93 -5.77 -10.93
CA SER A 306 2.95 -5.26 -12.31
C SER A 306 4.20 -5.74 -13.06
N ALA A 307 5.37 -5.70 -12.43
CA ALA A 307 6.62 -6.17 -13.01
C ALA A 307 6.57 -7.67 -13.31
N ILE A 308 6.13 -8.50 -12.35
CA ILE A 308 5.99 -9.96 -12.56
C ILE A 308 4.99 -10.24 -13.69
N SER A 309 3.87 -9.52 -13.73
CA SER A 309 2.85 -9.68 -14.78
C SER A 309 3.37 -9.32 -16.16
N THR A 310 4.33 -8.38 -16.23
CA THR A 310 4.91 -7.92 -17.49
C THR A 310 6.07 -8.80 -17.94
N ASP A 311 7.00 -9.10 -17.02
CA ASP A 311 8.26 -9.77 -17.34
C ASP A 311 8.10 -11.30 -17.42
N SER A 312 7.19 -11.87 -16.61
CA SER A 312 7.00 -13.31 -16.47
C SER A 312 5.52 -13.62 -16.15
N PRO A 313 4.61 -13.45 -17.14
CA PRO A 313 3.16 -13.62 -16.92
C PRO A 313 2.78 -15.00 -16.37
N GLU A 314 3.54 -16.05 -16.71
CA GLU A 314 3.38 -17.42 -16.22
C GLU A 314 3.59 -17.54 -14.70
N HIS A 315 4.32 -16.60 -14.10
CA HIS A 315 4.62 -16.59 -12.67
C HIS A 315 3.64 -15.74 -11.83
N ILE A 316 2.55 -15.26 -12.41
CA ILE A 316 1.60 -14.38 -11.71
C ILE A 316 1.00 -15.00 -10.43
N LEU A 317 0.81 -16.31 -10.42
CA LEU A 317 0.34 -17.04 -9.24
C LEU A 317 1.39 -17.06 -8.12
N ILE A 318 2.67 -17.01 -8.48
CA ILE A 318 3.78 -16.88 -7.52
C ILE A 318 3.74 -15.49 -6.88
N ALA A 319 3.44 -14.44 -7.66
CA ALA A 319 3.28 -13.09 -7.14
C ALA A 319 2.23 -13.00 -6.03
N ALA A 320 1.10 -13.71 -6.17
CA ALA A 320 0.08 -13.76 -5.13
C ALA A 320 0.62 -14.35 -3.82
N ARG A 321 1.44 -15.40 -3.88
CA ARG A 321 2.08 -16.02 -2.72
C ARG A 321 3.14 -15.13 -2.10
N VAL A 322 4.06 -14.59 -2.91
CA VAL A 322 5.14 -13.68 -2.45
C VAL A 322 4.57 -12.44 -1.76
N LEU A 323 3.43 -11.96 -2.25
CA LEU A 323 2.74 -10.82 -1.66
C LEU A 323 1.80 -11.19 -0.51
N GLY A 324 1.55 -12.48 -0.27
CA GLY A 324 0.59 -12.94 0.72
C GLY A 324 -0.79 -12.30 0.46
N HIS A 325 -1.28 -12.35 -0.78
CA HIS A 325 -2.64 -11.95 -1.09
C HIS A 325 -3.58 -13.08 -0.69
N SER A 326 -4.50 -12.78 0.22
CA SER A 326 -5.56 -13.71 0.64
C SER A 326 -6.61 -13.96 -0.47
N SER A 327 -6.64 -13.11 -1.51
CA SER A 327 -7.53 -13.22 -2.67
C SER A 327 -6.73 -13.13 -3.96
N LEU A 328 -6.87 -14.14 -4.81
CA LEU A 328 -6.33 -14.17 -6.17
C LEU A 328 -6.94 -13.08 -7.06
N ASN A 329 -8.17 -12.63 -6.76
CA ASN A 329 -8.88 -11.64 -7.57
C ASN A 329 -8.12 -10.32 -7.70
N THR A 330 -7.42 -9.88 -6.65
CA THR A 330 -6.59 -8.66 -6.71
C THR A 330 -5.40 -8.85 -7.65
N THR A 331 -4.78 -10.02 -7.61
CA THR A 331 -3.63 -10.36 -8.47
C THR A 331 -4.07 -10.54 -9.91
N ILE A 332 -5.22 -11.18 -10.15
CA ILE A 332 -5.82 -11.37 -11.48
C ILE A 332 -6.20 -10.03 -12.10
N ALA A 333 -6.82 -9.12 -11.36
CA ALA A 333 -7.16 -7.78 -11.85
C ALA A 333 -5.92 -6.96 -12.29
N HIS A 334 -4.81 -7.10 -11.57
CA HIS A 334 -3.53 -6.52 -11.99
C HIS A 334 -2.95 -7.20 -13.24
N TYR A 335 -3.08 -8.52 -13.34
CA TYR A 335 -2.66 -9.28 -14.51
C TYR A 335 -3.45 -8.88 -15.76
N GLU A 336 -4.78 -8.84 -15.69
CA GLU A 336 -5.64 -8.42 -16.82
C GLU A 336 -5.30 -7.01 -17.28
N GLN A 337 -5.09 -6.07 -16.35
CA GLN A 337 -4.70 -4.71 -16.68
C GLN A 337 -3.32 -4.62 -17.33
N SER A 338 -2.34 -5.38 -16.83
CA SER A 338 -0.99 -5.43 -17.40
C SER A 338 -0.99 -6.13 -18.76
N SER A 339 -1.73 -7.23 -18.91
CA SER A 339 -1.89 -7.97 -20.15
C SER A 339 -2.52 -7.11 -21.25
N MET A 340 -3.53 -6.31 -20.91
CA MET A 340 -4.16 -5.38 -21.86
C MET A 340 -3.18 -4.28 -22.31
N LEU A 341 -2.40 -3.71 -21.38
CA LEU A 341 -1.38 -2.71 -21.70
C LEU A 341 -0.28 -3.29 -22.60
N MET A 342 0.18 -4.53 -22.31
CA MET A 342 1.15 -5.21 -23.16
C MET A 342 0.61 -5.46 -24.56
N ALA A 343 -0.64 -5.90 -24.68
CA ALA A 343 -1.27 -6.14 -25.97
C ALA A 343 -1.37 -4.85 -26.79
N LEU A 344 -1.74 -3.74 -26.15
CA LEU A 344 -1.79 -2.43 -26.79
C LEU A 344 -0.40 -1.92 -27.20
N ASN A 345 0.62 -2.10 -26.37
CA ASN A 345 1.99 -1.72 -26.71
C ASN A 345 2.52 -2.57 -27.89
N ARG A 346 2.33 -3.89 -27.88
CA ARG A 346 2.69 -4.75 -29.00
C ARG A 346 1.95 -4.38 -30.29
N LEU A 347 0.69 -4.03 -30.19
CA LEU A 347 -0.08 -3.54 -31.33
C LEU A 347 0.51 -2.24 -31.87
N ASN A 348 0.84 -1.28 -30.99
CA ASN A 348 1.48 -0.02 -31.38
C ASN A 348 2.85 -0.25 -32.04
N ASP A 349 3.68 -1.12 -31.45
CA ASP A 349 4.99 -1.48 -32.01
C ASP A 349 4.83 -2.12 -33.40
N HIS A 350 3.84 -3.00 -33.56
CA HIS A 350 3.56 -3.62 -34.85
C HIS A 350 3.05 -2.60 -35.88
N ILE A 351 2.14 -1.71 -35.50
CA ILE A 351 1.68 -0.61 -36.36
C ILE A 351 2.86 0.27 -36.78
N HIS A 352 3.75 0.62 -35.86
CA HIS A 352 4.92 1.44 -36.13
C HIS A 352 5.88 0.73 -37.11
N THR A 353 6.08 -0.59 -36.94
CA THR A 353 6.88 -1.40 -37.88
C THR A 353 6.27 -1.39 -39.29
N LEU A 354 4.96 -1.62 -39.39
CA LEU A 354 4.26 -1.59 -40.69
C LEU A 354 4.30 -0.21 -41.35
N GLN A 355 4.25 0.88 -40.56
CA GLN A 355 4.40 2.23 -41.06
C GLN A 355 5.79 2.47 -41.66
N ILE A 356 6.85 2.01 -40.97
CA ILE A 356 8.24 2.12 -41.47
C ILE A 356 8.41 1.26 -42.72
N GLU A 357 7.95 0.04 -42.75
CA GLU A 357 8.02 -0.85 -43.91
C GLU A 357 7.23 -0.29 -45.13
N GLY A 358 6.07 0.37 -44.86
CA GLY A 358 5.28 1.04 -45.86
C GLY A 358 6.02 2.23 -46.47
N LEU A 359 6.66 3.06 -45.66
CA LEU A 359 7.48 4.20 -46.13
C LEU A 359 8.69 3.72 -46.96
N GLU A 360 9.37 2.65 -46.54
CA GLU A 360 10.49 2.08 -47.29
C GLU A 360 10.05 1.49 -48.64
N GLN A 361 8.81 0.98 -48.76
CA GLN A 361 8.24 0.47 -50.01
C GLN A 361 7.85 1.61 -50.94
N ASP A 362 7.28 2.73 -50.42
CA ASP A 362 6.94 3.93 -51.19
C ASP A 362 8.21 4.60 -51.72
N GLU A 363 9.28 4.74 -50.91
CA GLU A 363 10.56 5.26 -51.38
C GLU A 363 11.20 4.40 -52.46
N LYS A 364 11.07 3.09 -52.40
CA LYS A 364 11.53 2.19 -53.49
C LYS A 364 10.69 2.24 -54.74
N SER A 365 9.38 2.48 -54.58
CA SER A 365 8.47 2.67 -55.70
C SER A 365 8.75 3.97 -56.46
N ASP A 366 9.06 5.06 -55.76
CA ASP A 366 9.42 6.34 -56.36
C ASP A 366 10.78 6.32 -57.06
N LEU A 367 11.73 5.48 -56.62
CA LEU A 367 13.02 5.32 -57.27
C LEU A 367 12.91 4.54 -58.63
N PHE A 368 11.85 3.75 -58.85
CA PHE A 368 11.59 3.03 -60.10
C PHE A 368 10.68 3.77 -61.07
N SER A 369 10.15 4.94 -60.71
CA SER A 369 9.24 5.76 -61.49
C SER A 369 9.92 6.97 -62.16
N LEU A 370 11.22 6.95 -62.41
CA LEU A 370 11.88 7.93 -63.24
C LEU A 370 11.49 7.68 -64.69
N PRO A 371 10.96 8.65 -65.45
CA PRO A 371 10.61 8.49 -66.85
C PRO A 371 11.86 8.27 -67.68
N PHE A 372 11.88 7.20 -68.42
CA PHE A 372 12.82 7.00 -69.54
C PHE A 372 12.46 8.05 -70.61
N ASP A 373 13.20 9.15 -70.62
CA ASP A 373 13.12 10.11 -71.68
C ASP A 373 13.59 9.49 -72.98
N SER A 374 12.67 9.45 -73.90
CA SER A 374 12.86 9.01 -75.29
C SER A 374 13.94 9.83 -75.98
N LEU A 375 15.04 9.21 -76.22
CA LEU A 375 15.93 9.56 -77.31
C LEU A 375 15.30 8.99 -78.59
N ASP A 376 14.61 9.82 -79.35
CA ASP A 376 14.45 9.51 -80.75
C ASP A 376 14.13 10.76 -81.54
N ASP A 377 14.89 10.85 -82.65
CA ASP A 377 14.66 11.51 -83.91
C ASP A 377 15.04 12.97 -84.10
N GLU A 378 16.30 13.11 -84.48
CA GLU A 378 16.65 13.99 -85.63
C GLU A 378 17.52 13.22 -86.60
N ALA A 379 16.88 12.81 -87.74
CA ALA A 379 17.56 12.56 -88.99
C ALA A 379 16.52 12.62 -90.13
N ALA A 380 16.42 13.76 -90.77
CA ALA A 380 16.30 13.93 -92.23
C ALA A 380 16.04 15.40 -92.57
#